data_746dcb57af965f5059c94c2a084ecc43
#
_entry.id   746dcb57af965f5059c94c2a084ecc43
#
_cell.length_a   1.000
_cell.length_b   1.000
_cell.length_c   1.000
_cell.angle_alpha   90.00
_cell.angle_beta   90.00
_cell.angle_gamma   90.00
#
_symmetry.space_group_name_H-M   'P 1'
#
loop_
_entity.id
_entity.type
_entity.pdbx_description
1 polymer ?
#
loop_
_entity_poly.entity_id
_entity_poly.type
_entity_poly.pdbx_seq_one_letter_code
_entity_poly.pdbx_strand_id
1 'polypeptide(L)'
;ASYQSNYDDLILIINKESHSRIPIYRKDLDDVIGMVHIKDLIKFISSSSKEEFQIKNIMKDILFVPPSMPVLNILLKMQSTKLHMALVIDEHGGTDGLVTIEDLVEEIVGEIQDEHDNEEIIDFKKIDDKTFVADAKMEVNDFIQRTKMDFNSDKVDTLGGYVFSLINRVPHKGEIIKTEDKKY
;
A
#
# COMPACT_ATOMS: atom_id res chain seq x y z
N ALA A 1 15.62 9.06 5.00
CA ALA A 1 16.69 9.95 4.53
C ALA A 1 17.85 9.98 5.52
N SER A 2 19.05 10.30 5.04
CA SER A 2 20.21 10.49 5.93
C SER A 2 20.06 11.76 6.76
N TYR A 3 20.57 11.75 8.00
CA TYR A 3 20.67 12.94 8.86
C TYR A 3 21.52 14.06 8.23
N GLN A 4 22.40 13.73 7.30
CA GLN A 4 23.24 14.67 6.57
C GLN A 4 22.60 15.22 5.29
N SER A 5 21.41 14.75 4.92
CA SER A 5 20.70 15.21 3.72
C SER A 5 20.40 16.70 3.82
N ASN A 6 20.58 17.39 2.71
CA ASN A 6 20.21 18.79 2.57
C ASN A 6 18.73 18.93 2.19
N TYR A 7 18.29 20.17 2.03
CA TYR A 7 16.90 20.48 1.68
C TYR A 7 16.47 19.86 0.35
N ASP A 8 17.30 19.99 -0.69
CA ASP A 8 16.97 19.53 -2.04
C ASP A 8 16.91 17.99 -2.10
N ASP A 9 17.76 17.30 -1.33
CA ASP A 9 17.69 15.84 -1.17
C ASP A 9 16.35 15.38 -0.60
N LEU A 10 15.84 16.06 0.44
CA LEU A 10 14.54 15.73 1.04
C LEU A 10 13.38 15.99 0.07
N ILE A 11 13.43 17.08 -0.68
CA ILE A 11 12.43 17.37 -1.71
C ILE A 11 12.44 16.32 -2.81
N LEU A 12 13.59 15.85 -3.26
CA LEU A 12 13.69 14.78 -4.25
C LEU A 12 13.04 13.48 -3.74
N ILE A 13 13.31 13.10 -2.49
CA ILE A 13 12.71 11.92 -1.87
C ILE A 13 11.19 12.06 -1.78
N ILE A 14 10.69 13.21 -1.32
CA ILE A 14 9.26 13.48 -1.19
C ILE A 14 8.55 13.42 -2.53
N ASN A 15 9.12 14.06 -3.56
CA ASN A 15 8.52 14.07 -4.90
C ASN A 15 8.52 12.68 -5.55
N LYS A 16 9.53 11.87 -5.29
CA LYS A 16 9.65 10.53 -5.84
C LYS A 16 8.73 9.54 -5.17
N GLU A 17 8.69 9.56 -3.83
CA GLU A 17 8.00 8.52 -3.04
C GLU A 17 6.60 8.96 -2.56
N SER A 18 6.27 10.27 -2.67
CA SER A 18 4.97 10.84 -2.27
C SER A 18 4.56 10.60 -0.80
N HIS A 19 5.55 10.36 0.08
CA HIS A 19 5.29 10.09 1.50
C HIS A 19 5.28 11.38 2.32
N SER A 20 4.34 11.49 3.27
CA SER A 20 4.20 12.66 4.15
C SER A 20 5.20 12.67 5.31
N ARG A 21 5.75 11.51 5.70
CA ARG A 21 6.69 11.33 6.82
C ARG A 21 7.90 10.54 6.36
N ILE A 22 9.09 11.03 6.65
CA ILE A 22 10.34 10.43 6.23
C ILE A 22 11.17 10.12 7.47
N PRO A 23 11.49 8.84 7.74
CA PRO A 23 12.43 8.46 8.79
C PRO A 23 13.83 9.01 8.50
N ILE A 24 14.52 9.45 9.55
CA ILE A 24 15.88 10.00 9.47
C ILE A 24 16.84 9.07 10.20
N TYR A 25 17.86 8.61 9.50
CA TYR A 25 18.90 7.72 10.04
C TYR A 25 20.28 8.39 10.01
N ARG A 26 21.21 7.95 10.88
CA ARG A 26 22.61 8.42 10.90
C ARG A 26 23.51 7.60 9.99
N LYS A 27 23.63 6.31 10.23
CA LYS A 27 24.55 5.42 9.52
C LYS A 27 23.82 4.57 8.50
N ASP A 28 22.80 3.85 8.94
CA ASP A 28 22.02 2.91 8.17
C ASP A 28 20.57 2.90 8.69
N LEU A 29 19.74 2.01 8.17
CA LEU A 29 18.32 1.91 8.51
C LEU A 29 18.08 1.38 9.94
N ASP A 30 19.09 0.80 10.58
CA ASP A 30 19.01 0.34 11.97
C ASP A 30 19.33 1.48 12.97
N ASP A 31 19.94 2.59 12.50
CA ASP A 31 20.25 3.78 13.33
C ASP A 31 19.31 4.95 13.01
N VAL A 32 18.00 4.70 13.03
CA VAL A 32 17.00 5.75 12.85
C VAL A 32 16.84 6.56 14.14
N ILE A 33 16.90 7.89 14.02
CA ILE A 33 16.95 8.82 15.14
C ILE A 33 15.74 9.75 15.26
N GLY A 34 14.84 9.72 14.29
CA GLY A 34 13.66 10.56 14.24
C GLY A 34 12.98 10.54 12.90
N MET A 35 12.07 11.47 12.68
CA MET A 35 11.38 11.63 11.40
C MET A 35 11.22 13.12 11.04
N VAL A 36 11.06 13.39 9.75
CA VAL A 36 10.66 14.70 9.22
C VAL A 36 9.28 14.60 8.60
N HIS A 37 8.40 15.53 8.93
CA HIS A 37 7.11 15.66 8.27
C HIS A 37 7.17 16.72 7.17
N ILE A 38 6.61 16.44 5.99
CA ILE A 38 6.59 17.38 4.85
C ILE A 38 6.07 18.77 5.23
N LYS A 39 5.08 18.87 6.11
CA LYS A 39 4.53 20.15 6.59
C LYS A 39 5.56 21.00 7.33
N ASP A 40 6.46 20.36 8.09
CA ASP A 40 7.50 21.08 8.82
C ASP A 40 8.59 21.59 7.87
N LEU A 41 8.90 20.83 6.82
CA LEU A 41 9.81 21.25 5.76
C LEU A 41 9.24 22.47 5.00
N ILE A 42 7.97 22.43 4.62
CA ILE A 42 7.28 23.56 3.94
C ILE A 42 7.26 24.79 4.86
N LYS A 43 6.94 24.61 6.14
CA LYS A 43 6.91 25.70 7.13
C LYS A 43 8.30 26.33 7.31
N PHE A 44 9.35 25.53 7.35
CA PHE A 44 10.72 26.04 7.47
C PHE A 44 11.07 26.99 6.33
N ILE A 45 10.79 26.62 5.08
CA ILE A 45 11.08 27.46 3.91
C ILE A 45 10.30 28.76 3.90
N SER A 46 9.07 28.73 4.37
CA SER A 46 8.26 29.96 4.46
C SER A 46 8.83 30.97 5.46
N SER A 47 9.73 30.54 6.37
CA SER A 47 10.26 31.36 7.45
C SER A 47 11.79 31.55 7.45
N SER A 48 12.55 30.79 6.64
CA SER A 48 14.02 30.77 6.67
C SER A 48 14.59 30.52 5.27
N SER A 49 15.87 30.85 5.07
CA SER A 49 16.54 30.56 3.80
C SER A 49 16.95 29.07 3.71
N LYS A 50 17.04 28.55 2.48
CA LYS A 50 17.50 27.19 2.22
C LYS A 50 18.93 26.90 2.73
N GLU A 51 19.76 27.93 2.75
CA GLU A 51 21.17 27.86 3.16
C GLU A 51 21.33 27.59 4.66
N GLU A 52 20.32 27.97 5.46
CA GLU A 52 20.28 27.71 6.91
C GLU A 52 19.65 26.38 7.27
N PHE A 53 19.26 25.57 6.27
CA PHE A 53 18.57 24.30 6.49
C PHE A 53 19.47 23.28 7.18
N GLN A 54 18.98 22.76 8.31
CA GLN A 54 19.53 21.61 9.01
C GLN A 54 18.39 20.70 9.44
N ILE A 55 18.48 19.41 9.15
CA ILE A 55 17.45 18.42 9.51
C ILE A 55 17.05 18.49 10.98
N LYS A 56 18.02 18.70 11.88
CA LYS A 56 17.77 18.80 13.33
C LYS A 56 16.74 19.88 13.73
N ASN A 57 16.57 20.92 12.90
CA ASN A 57 15.65 22.02 13.19
C ASN A 57 14.18 21.66 12.96
N ILE A 58 13.92 20.62 12.14
CA ILE A 58 12.59 20.17 11.76
C ILE A 58 12.32 18.72 12.11
N MET A 59 13.34 17.98 12.55
CA MET A 59 13.23 16.59 12.96
C MET A 59 12.41 16.47 14.25
N LYS A 60 11.54 15.47 14.28
CA LYS A 60 10.73 15.08 15.43
C LYS A 60 11.10 13.68 15.88
N ASP A 61 10.70 13.35 17.09
CA ASP A 61 10.84 12.00 17.62
C ASP A 61 10.02 11.00 16.81
N ILE A 62 10.43 9.74 16.87
CA ILE A 62 9.73 8.60 16.31
C ILE A 62 9.50 7.56 17.41
N LEU A 63 8.41 6.82 17.36
CA LEU A 63 8.18 5.74 18.30
C LEU A 63 9.01 4.50 17.94
N PHE A 64 9.42 3.76 18.97
CA PHE A 64 10.02 2.45 18.82
C PHE A 64 9.12 1.43 19.53
N VAL A 65 8.80 0.35 18.83
CA VAL A 65 7.91 -0.71 19.31
C VAL A 65 8.48 -2.08 18.94
N PRO A 66 8.35 -3.10 19.83
CA PRO A 66 8.73 -4.45 19.48
C PRO A 66 7.67 -5.09 18.55
N PRO A 67 8.04 -6.09 17.73
CA PRO A 67 7.12 -6.77 16.80
C PRO A 67 5.99 -7.51 17.52
N SER A 68 6.18 -7.87 18.80
CA SER A 68 5.17 -8.54 19.63
C SER A 68 4.10 -7.58 20.21
N MET A 69 4.21 -6.25 20.00
CA MET A 69 3.24 -5.31 20.57
C MET A 69 1.90 -5.38 19.85
N PRO A 70 0.77 -5.60 20.54
CA PRO A 70 -0.55 -5.60 19.92
C PRO A 70 -0.87 -4.28 19.22
N VAL A 71 -1.52 -4.36 18.06
CA VAL A 71 -1.92 -3.20 17.21
C VAL A 71 -2.63 -2.11 18.01
N LEU A 72 -3.60 -2.48 18.84
CA LEU A 72 -4.33 -1.52 19.69
C LEU A 72 -3.41 -0.75 20.65
N ASN A 73 -2.41 -1.41 21.21
CA ASN A 73 -1.45 -0.76 22.13
C ASN A 73 -0.55 0.23 21.38
N ILE A 74 -0.16 -0.10 20.15
CA ILE A 74 0.60 0.83 19.29
C ILE A 74 -0.26 2.06 19.00
N LEU A 75 -1.52 1.86 18.61
CA LEU A 75 -2.46 2.94 18.32
C LEU A 75 -2.65 3.88 19.52
N LEU A 76 -2.89 3.33 20.73
CA LEU A 76 -3.01 4.11 21.95
C LEU A 76 -1.73 4.89 22.27
N LYS A 77 -0.57 4.29 22.06
CA LYS A 77 0.73 4.94 22.24
C LYS A 77 0.94 6.08 21.24
N MET A 78 0.60 5.87 19.95
CA MET A 78 0.64 6.92 18.93
C MET A 78 -0.29 8.10 19.29
N GLN A 79 -1.50 7.79 19.76
CA GLN A 79 -2.48 8.80 20.18
C GLN A 79 -1.97 9.63 21.37
N SER A 80 -1.45 8.97 22.41
CA SER A 80 -0.97 9.64 23.63
C SER A 80 0.27 10.51 23.39
N THR A 81 1.17 10.07 22.50
CA THR A 81 2.41 10.81 22.15
C THR A 81 2.21 11.78 20.99
N LYS A 82 1.09 11.70 20.27
CA LYS A 82 0.83 12.43 19.02
C LYS A 82 1.86 12.17 17.92
N LEU A 83 2.48 10.99 17.95
CA LEU A 83 3.40 10.50 16.94
C LEU A 83 2.67 9.46 16.08
N HIS A 84 2.60 9.68 14.78
CA HIS A 84 1.81 8.87 13.85
C HIS A 84 2.67 7.91 13.02
N MET A 85 3.88 7.62 13.49
CA MET A 85 4.78 6.65 12.88
C MET A 85 5.60 5.96 13.98
N ALA A 86 5.77 4.66 13.86
CA ALA A 86 6.64 3.88 14.72
C ALA A 86 7.57 2.99 13.90
N LEU A 87 8.77 2.77 14.42
CA LEU A 87 9.69 1.74 13.92
C LEU A 87 9.49 0.47 14.73
N VAL A 88 9.43 -0.64 14.03
CA VAL A 88 9.42 -1.98 14.63
C VAL A 88 10.87 -2.43 14.78
N ILE A 89 11.30 -2.65 16.01
CA ILE A 89 12.67 -3.00 16.35
C ILE A 89 12.70 -4.40 16.93
N ASP A 90 13.55 -5.26 16.36
CA ASP A 90 13.76 -6.64 16.81
C ASP A 90 14.56 -6.72 18.13
N GLU A 91 14.75 -7.95 18.65
CA GLU A 91 15.48 -8.21 19.90
C GLU A 91 16.99 -7.94 19.80
N HIS A 92 17.50 -7.77 18.58
CA HIS A 92 18.91 -7.48 18.30
C HIS A 92 19.16 -6.00 18.05
N GLY A 93 18.10 -5.19 18.04
CA GLY A 93 18.14 -3.75 17.76
C GLY A 93 18.10 -3.41 16.27
N GLY A 94 17.82 -4.39 15.42
CA GLY A 94 17.61 -4.19 13.98
C GLY A 94 16.21 -3.63 13.69
N THR A 95 16.08 -2.90 12.60
CA THR A 95 14.80 -2.37 12.14
C THR A 95 14.09 -3.37 11.24
N ASP A 96 13.03 -4.02 11.74
CA ASP A 96 12.17 -4.93 10.96
C ASP A 96 11.30 -4.16 9.96
N GLY A 97 10.93 -2.93 10.29
CA GLY A 97 10.09 -2.12 9.43
C GLY A 97 9.53 -0.88 10.14
N LEU A 98 8.55 -0.28 9.52
CA LEU A 98 7.81 0.83 10.09
C LEU A 98 6.30 0.58 9.98
N VAL A 99 5.54 1.23 10.86
CA VAL A 99 4.08 1.22 10.85
C VAL A 99 3.58 2.65 11.08
N THR A 100 2.55 3.04 10.35
CA THR A 100 1.90 4.35 10.51
C THR A 100 0.53 4.21 11.17
N ILE A 101 -0.05 5.32 11.63
CA ILE A 101 -1.39 5.30 12.22
C ILE A 101 -2.44 4.91 11.17
N GLU A 102 -2.20 5.29 9.93
CA GLU A 102 -3.03 4.96 8.79
C GLU A 102 -3.11 3.44 8.61
N ASP A 103 -1.97 2.71 8.62
CA ASP A 103 -1.90 1.24 8.52
C ASP A 103 -2.66 0.55 9.67
N LEU A 104 -2.49 1.07 10.90
CA LEU A 104 -3.17 0.51 12.08
C LEU A 104 -4.69 0.70 12.03
N VAL A 105 -5.14 1.85 11.52
CA VAL A 105 -6.57 2.13 11.36
C VAL A 105 -7.16 1.25 10.26
N GLU A 106 -6.46 1.08 9.14
CA GLU A 106 -6.86 0.21 8.04
C GLU A 106 -7.02 -1.25 8.51
N GLU A 107 -6.07 -1.75 9.32
CA GLU A 107 -6.16 -3.11 9.89
C GLU A 107 -7.36 -3.32 10.82
N ILE A 108 -7.80 -2.27 11.53
CA ILE A 108 -8.92 -2.34 12.47
C ILE A 108 -10.27 -2.15 11.78
N VAL A 109 -10.34 -1.21 10.83
CA VAL A 109 -11.59 -0.77 10.20
C VAL A 109 -11.84 -1.51 8.88
N GLY A 110 -10.79 -2.09 8.29
CA GLY A 110 -10.79 -2.58 6.90
C GLY A 110 -10.70 -1.42 5.90
N GLU A 111 -10.76 -1.75 4.62
CA GLU A 111 -10.84 -0.73 3.57
C GLU A 111 -12.09 0.13 3.81
N ILE A 112 -11.89 1.42 4.09
CA ILE A 112 -12.99 2.39 4.18
C ILE A 112 -13.45 2.62 2.73
N GLN A 113 -14.50 1.91 2.34
CA GLN A 113 -15.17 2.19 1.06
C GLN A 113 -15.74 3.61 1.16
N ASP A 114 -15.34 4.49 0.25
CA ASP A 114 -15.94 5.82 0.13
C ASP A 114 -17.44 5.65 -0.20
N GLU A 115 -18.31 6.44 0.44
CA GLU A 115 -19.76 6.44 0.15
C GLU A 115 -20.05 6.75 -1.33
N HIS A 116 -19.06 7.24 -2.05
CA HIS A 116 -19.08 7.51 -3.50
C HIS A 116 -18.41 6.42 -4.35
N ASP A 117 -17.76 5.43 -3.75
CA ASP A 117 -17.26 4.24 -4.45
C ASP A 117 -18.43 3.29 -4.78
N ASN A 118 -19.46 3.84 -5.42
CA ASN A 118 -20.44 3.07 -6.18
C ASN A 118 -19.85 2.51 -7.48
N GLU A 119 -18.60 2.18 -7.54
CA GLU A 119 -18.17 1.07 -8.38
C GLU A 119 -18.76 -0.18 -7.70
N GLU A 120 -19.99 -0.53 -8.10
CA GLU A 120 -20.52 -1.87 -7.90
C GLU A 120 -19.35 -2.81 -8.17
N ILE A 121 -18.84 -3.46 -7.12
CA ILE A 121 -17.97 -4.62 -7.29
C ILE A 121 -18.86 -5.58 -8.07
N ILE A 122 -18.76 -5.55 -9.39
CA ILE A 122 -19.56 -6.39 -10.28
C ILE A 122 -18.92 -7.75 -10.19
N ASP A 123 -19.27 -8.47 -9.13
CA ASP A 123 -18.91 -9.86 -8.97
C ASP A 123 -19.25 -10.63 -10.25
N PHE A 124 -20.44 -10.35 -10.80
CA PHE A 124 -20.92 -10.91 -12.04
C PHE A 124 -22.08 -10.10 -12.62
N LYS A 125 -21.99 -9.69 -13.90
CA LYS A 125 -23.06 -9.01 -14.62
C LYS A 125 -23.24 -9.60 -16.02
N LYS A 126 -24.43 -10.04 -16.32
CA LYS A 126 -24.83 -10.40 -17.67
C LYS A 126 -25.18 -9.15 -18.46
N ILE A 127 -24.46 -8.86 -19.55
CA ILE A 127 -24.74 -7.73 -20.46
C ILE A 127 -25.74 -8.17 -21.52
N ASP A 128 -25.47 -9.31 -22.16
CA ASP A 128 -26.37 -9.94 -23.13
C ASP A 128 -26.22 -11.48 -23.05
N ASP A 129 -26.85 -12.23 -23.99
CA ASP A 129 -26.86 -13.69 -23.94
C ASP A 129 -25.49 -14.34 -24.15
N LYS A 130 -24.48 -13.57 -24.61
CA LYS A 130 -23.13 -14.06 -24.90
C LYS A 130 -22.04 -13.22 -24.24
N THR A 131 -22.40 -12.12 -23.56
CA THR A 131 -21.45 -11.18 -22.99
C THR A 131 -21.68 -11.03 -21.48
N PHE A 132 -20.62 -11.26 -20.73
CA PHE A 132 -20.64 -11.19 -19.27
C PHE A 132 -19.46 -10.33 -18.79
N VAL A 133 -19.65 -9.64 -17.66
CA VAL A 133 -18.57 -9.02 -16.89
C VAL A 133 -18.46 -9.79 -15.58
N ALA A 134 -17.28 -10.22 -15.23
CA ALA A 134 -17.03 -10.94 -13.99
C ALA A 134 -15.71 -10.47 -13.35
N ASP A 135 -15.63 -10.50 -12.03
CA ASP A 135 -14.38 -10.28 -11.32
C ASP A 135 -13.40 -11.43 -11.59
N ALA A 136 -12.12 -11.11 -11.73
CA ALA A 136 -11.08 -12.10 -11.94
C ALA A 136 -10.91 -13.05 -10.74
N LYS A 137 -11.34 -12.65 -9.54
CA LYS A 137 -11.33 -13.46 -8.31
C LYS A 137 -12.48 -14.45 -8.24
N MET A 138 -13.49 -14.33 -9.11
CA MET A 138 -14.64 -15.24 -9.15
C MET A 138 -14.19 -16.67 -9.41
N GLU A 139 -14.76 -17.63 -8.68
CA GLU A 139 -14.49 -19.04 -8.90
C GLU A 139 -14.97 -19.49 -10.28
N VAL A 140 -14.15 -20.28 -10.99
CA VAL A 140 -14.47 -20.78 -12.32
C VAL A 140 -15.75 -21.60 -12.31
N ASN A 141 -15.95 -22.44 -11.29
CA ASN A 141 -17.13 -23.28 -11.16
C ASN A 141 -18.43 -22.46 -11.02
N ASP A 142 -18.37 -21.35 -10.26
CA ASP A 142 -19.51 -20.45 -10.10
C ASP A 142 -19.83 -19.71 -11.41
N PHE A 143 -18.80 -19.27 -12.14
CA PHE A 143 -18.95 -18.67 -13.46
C PHE A 143 -19.59 -19.63 -14.46
N ILE A 144 -19.14 -20.89 -14.52
CA ILE A 144 -19.71 -21.95 -15.37
C ILE A 144 -21.19 -22.19 -15.05
N GLN A 145 -21.54 -22.28 -13.76
CA GLN A 145 -22.93 -22.47 -13.33
C GLN A 145 -23.84 -21.32 -13.77
N ARG A 146 -23.36 -20.08 -13.69
CA ARG A 146 -24.14 -18.87 -14.03
C ARG A 146 -24.24 -18.65 -15.54
N THR A 147 -23.20 -18.98 -16.30
CA THR A 147 -23.15 -18.72 -17.75
C THR A 147 -23.54 -19.92 -18.60
N LYS A 148 -23.43 -21.13 -18.05
CA LYS A 148 -23.54 -22.42 -18.76
C LYS A 148 -22.47 -22.58 -19.85
N MET A 149 -21.40 -21.80 -19.78
CA MET A 149 -20.23 -21.96 -20.65
C MET A 149 -19.39 -23.13 -20.13
N ASP A 150 -18.93 -23.98 -21.04
CA ASP A 150 -18.06 -25.10 -20.72
C ASP A 150 -16.63 -24.79 -21.19
N PHE A 151 -15.70 -24.68 -20.24
CA PHE A 151 -14.28 -24.58 -20.51
C PHE A 151 -13.49 -25.41 -19.50
N ASN A 152 -12.40 -25.98 -19.96
CA ASN A 152 -11.60 -26.91 -19.20
C ASN A 152 -10.85 -26.16 -18.07
N SER A 153 -11.32 -26.33 -16.85
CA SER A 153 -10.81 -25.64 -15.66
C SER A 153 -10.04 -26.54 -14.68
N ASP A 154 -9.67 -27.77 -15.09
CA ASP A 154 -9.16 -28.82 -14.22
C ASP A 154 -7.93 -28.46 -13.34
N LYS A 155 -7.38 -27.26 -13.50
CA LYS A 155 -6.14 -26.83 -12.79
C LYS A 155 -6.18 -25.43 -12.18
N VAL A 156 -7.32 -24.75 -12.21
CA VAL A 156 -7.41 -23.36 -11.76
C VAL A 156 -8.72 -23.08 -11.03
N ASP A 157 -8.65 -22.34 -9.92
CA ASP A 157 -9.81 -22.09 -9.08
C ASP A 157 -10.55 -20.79 -9.48
N THR A 158 -9.85 -19.79 -10.07
CA THR A 158 -10.41 -18.48 -10.39
C THR A 158 -10.33 -18.13 -11.87
N LEU A 159 -11.20 -17.21 -12.33
CA LEU A 159 -11.18 -16.70 -13.71
C LEU A 159 -9.84 -16.05 -14.06
N GLY A 160 -9.27 -15.28 -13.13
CA GLY A 160 -7.94 -14.69 -13.31
C GLY A 160 -6.85 -15.74 -13.45
N GLY A 161 -6.92 -16.82 -12.65
CA GLY A 161 -6.04 -17.98 -12.76
C GLY A 161 -6.18 -18.68 -14.11
N TYR A 162 -7.42 -18.81 -14.61
CA TYR A 162 -7.69 -19.38 -15.94
C TYR A 162 -7.06 -18.52 -17.05
N VAL A 163 -7.29 -17.22 -17.04
CA VAL A 163 -6.70 -16.28 -18.00
C VAL A 163 -5.17 -16.32 -17.94
N PHE A 164 -4.59 -16.33 -16.72
CA PHE A 164 -3.15 -16.48 -16.54
C PHE A 164 -2.61 -17.78 -17.15
N SER A 165 -3.32 -18.89 -16.97
CA SER A 165 -2.91 -20.19 -17.52
C SER A 165 -2.87 -20.22 -19.05
N LEU A 166 -3.71 -19.41 -19.72
CA LEU A 166 -3.75 -19.31 -21.18
C LEU A 166 -2.54 -18.56 -21.76
N ILE A 167 -2.08 -17.49 -21.07
CA ILE A 167 -1.07 -16.58 -21.63
C ILE A 167 0.23 -16.58 -20.86
N ASN A 168 0.32 -17.29 -19.72
CA ASN A 168 1.49 -17.39 -18.83
C ASN A 168 2.05 -16.02 -18.34
N ARG A 169 1.19 -15.02 -18.24
CA ARG A 169 1.50 -13.69 -17.68
C ARG A 169 0.23 -12.97 -17.26
N VAL A 170 0.38 -11.87 -16.54
CA VAL A 170 -0.75 -10.98 -16.22
C VAL A 170 -1.15 -10.21 -17.50
N PRO A 171 -2.45 -10.18 -17.87
CA PRO A 171 -2.89 -9.41 -19.03
C PRO A 171 -2.81 -7.90 -18.78
N HIS A 172 -2.64 -7.13 -19.84
CA HIS A 172 -2.73 -5.67 -19.77
C HIS A 172 -4.18 -5.20 -19.85
N LYS A 173 -4.45 -4.01 -19.29
CA LYS A 173 -5.78 -3.39 -19.35
C LYS A 173 -6.23 -3.22 -20.81
N GLY A 174 -7.41 -3.74 -21.14
CA GLY A 174 -7.97 -3.68 -22.51
C GLY A 174 -7.46 -4.75 -23.45
N GLU A 175 -6.67 -5.72 -22.99
CA GLU A 175 -6.16 -6.81 -23.82
C GLU A 175 -7.28 -7.82 -24.15
N ILE A 176 -7.32 -8.27 -25.42
CA ILE A 176 -8.26 -9.27 -25.88
C ILE A 176 -7.54 -10.61 -26.00
N ILE A 177 -7.97 -11.58 -25.22
CA ILE A 177 -7.43 -12.94 -25.21
C ILE A 177 -8.45 -13.86 -25.89
N LYS A 178 -8.01 -14.61 -26.90
CA LYS A 178 -8.83 -15.59 -27.58
C LYS A 178 -8.44 -16.97 -27.11
N THR A 179 -9.43 -17.78 -26.75
CA THR A 179 -9.22 -19.19 -26.48
C THR A 179 -9.64 -20.01 -27.71
N GLU A 180 -8.95 -21.12 -27.96
CA GLU A 180 -9.29 -22.04 -29.05
C GLU A 180 -10.41 -23.01 -28.64
N ASP A 181 -10.91 -22.94 -27.43
CA ASP A 181 -11.97 -23.83 -26.94
C ASP A 181 -13.33 -23.43 -27.48
N LYS A 182 -13.57 -24.06 -28.62
CA LYS A 182 -14.84 -24.54 -29.21
C LYS A 182 -16.07 -23.63 -29.24
N LYS A 183 -16.36 -23.23 -30.45
CA LYS A 183 -17.66 -23.39 -31.16
C LYS A 183 -18.82 -23.96 -30.30
N TYR A 184 -19.73 -23.07 -29.98
CA TYR A 184 -21.16 -23.37 -30.00
C TYR A 184 -21.90 -22.24 -30.73
#